data_ef590c09ffcce6d43194b0e225630e5d
#
_entry.id   ef590c09ffcce6d43194b0e225630e5d
#
_cell.length_a   1.000
_cell.length_b   1.000
_cell.length_c   1.000
_cell.angle_alpha   90.00
_cell.angle_beta   90.00
_cell.angle_gamma   90.00
#
_symmetry.space_group_name_H-M   'P 1'
#
loop_
_entity.id
_entity.type
_entity.pdbx_description
1 polymer ?
#
loop_
_entity_poly.entity_id
_entity_poly.type
_entity_poly.pdbx_seq_one_letter_code
_entity_poly.pdbx_strand_id
1 'polypeptide(L)'
;FFMAHGFIIGSQNFIYQISGQSLLFLILSGLATGASWLCYFKALQVGDVNKVTPIDKSSIVLTMILAFIFLDEKITWIKFIGMCAIGIGTYMMITKKEVEIKEASDNRWLFYAVLSAVFASLTSILGKVGISGIESNLGTALRTIVVLIMAWVVVFVSKKQGEIKNIDKKSWLFICLSGITTGSSWLCYYRALQIGPASVVVPIDKLSIVVSIAFSYFILKEKLTKKSFLGLAIIVIGTLLLLVK
;
A
#
# COMPACT_ATOMS: atom_id res chain seq x y z
N PHE A 1 4.75 18.62 -1.33
CA PHE A 1 5.61 18.05 -0.27
C PHE A 1 6.86 17.38 -0.85
N PHE A 2 6.72 16.32 -1.69
CA PHE A 2 7.87 15.59 -2.27
C PHE A 2 8.81 16.47 -3.09
N MET A 3 8.26 17.35 -3.94
CA MET A 3 9.07 18.27 -4.74
C MET A 3 9.83 19.25 -3.86
N ALA A 4 9.18 19.84 -2.85
CA ALA A 4 9.83 20.77 -1.93
C ALA A 4 10.96 20.08 -1.15
N HIS A 5 10.72 18.85 -0.67
CA HIS A 5 11.74 18.06 0.03
C HIS A 5 12.93 17.71 -0.86
N GLY A 6 12.69 17.29 -2.13
CA GLY A 6 13.74 17.03 -3.11
C GLY A 6 14.57 18.27 -3.45
N PHE A 7 13.94 19.44 -3.53
CA PHE A 7 14.63 20.73 -3.74
C PHE A 7 15.54 21.10 -2.56
N ILE A 8 15.08 20.91 -1.33
CA ILE A 8 15.85 21.21 -0.11
C ILE A 8 17.10 20.33 0.00
N ILE A 9 17.02 19.06 -0.42
CA ILE A 9 18.11 18.08 -0.35
C ILE A 9 19.04 18.16 -1.58
N GLY A 10 18.68 18.91 -2.63
CA GLY A 10 19.49 19.01 -3.86
C GLY A 10 19.36 17.80 -4.78
N SER A 11 18.34 16.96 -4.62
CA SER A 11 18.10 15.76 -5.42
C SER A 11 17.91 16.05 -6.91
N GLN A 12 17.65 17.29 -7.30
CA GLN A 12 17.53 17.72 -8.69
C GLN A 12 18.80 17.53 -9.52
N ASN A 13 19.95 17.56 -8.89
CA ASN A 13 21.24 17.39 -9.59
C ASN A 13 21.43 15.97 -10.13
N PHE A 14 20.65 15.01 -9.63
CA PHE A 14 20.69 13.61 -10.06
C PHE A 14 19.70 13.27 -11.18
N ILE A 15 18.86 14.22 -11.63
CA ILE A 15 17.84 13.98 -12.68
C ILE A 15 18.49 13.50 -13.98
N TYR A 16 19.64 14.07 -14.35
CA TYR A 16 20.37 13.71 -15.57
C TYR A 16 21.07 12.35 -15.53
N GLN A 17 21.15 11.73 -14.33
CA GLN A 17 21.79 10.44 -14.13
C GLN A 17 20.80 9.26 -14.14
N ILE A 18 19.51 9.54 -14.32
CA ILE A 18 18.46 8.52 -14.27
C ILE A 18 18.52 7.68 -15.55
N SER A 19 18.70 6.37 -15.40
CA SER A 19 18.61 5.47 -16.54
C SER A 19 17.16 5.42 -17.08
N GLY A 20 17.01 5.29 -18.40
CA GLY A 20 15.69 5.13 -19.01
C GLY A 20 14.92 3.92 -18.44
N GLN A 21 15.64 2.87 -18.05
CA GLN A 21 15.06 1.69 -17.41
C GLN A 21 14.49 2.00 -16.03
N SER A 22 15.24 2.71 -15.16
CA SER A 22 14.73 3.13 -13.84
C SER A 22 13.50 4.01 -13.97
N LEU A 23 13.52 4.97 -14.90
CA LEU A 23 12.37 5.83 -15.16
C LEU A 23 11.14 5.02 -15.59
N LEU A 24 11.30 4.06 -16.51
CA LEU A 24 10.22 3.18 -16.94
C LEU A 24 9.61 2.41 -15.77
N PHE A 25 10.44 1.80 -14.91
CA PHE A 25 9.93 1.06 -13.74
C PHE A 25 9.24 1.96 -12.72
N LEU A 26 9.70 3.19 -12.52
CA LEU A 26 9.03 4.17 -11.65
C LEU A 26 7.66 4.59 -12.21
N ILE A 27 7.58 4.83 -13.51
CA ILE A 27 6.31 5.14 -14.18
C ILE A 27 5.35 3.96 -14.04
N LEU A 28 5.79 2.74 -14.34
CA LEU A 28 4.98 1.53 -14.20
C LEU A 28 4.52 1.30 -12.75
N SER A 29 5.38 1.56 -11.76
CA SER A 29 5.02 1.51 -10.34
C SER A 29 3.95 2.53 -9.98
N GLY A 30 4.05 3.76 -10.48
CA GLY A 30 3.04 4.80 -10.30
C GLY A 30 1.69 4.42 -10.92
N LEU A 31 1.71 3.91 -12.16
CA LEU A 31 0.52 3.41 -12.86
C LEU A 31 -0.11 2.23 -12.12
N ALA A 32 0.69 1.28 -11.64
CA ALA A 32 0.21 0.15 -10.85
C ALA A 32 -0.45 0.61 -9.54
N THR A 33 0.09 1.64 -8.88
CA THR A 33 -0.55 2.23 -7.68
C THR A 33 -1.93 2.79 -8.01
N GLY A 34 -2.04 3.59 -9.04
CA GLY A 34 -3.32 4.18 -9.45
C GLY A 34 -4.33 3.10 -9.87
N ALA A 35 -3.89 2.09 -10.64
CA ALA A 35 -4.72 0.96 -11.04
C ALA A 35 -5.20 0.15 -9.83
N SER A 36 -4.32 -0.11 -8.85
CA SER A 36 -4.69 -0.78 -7.60
C SER A 36 -5.80 -0.03 -6.87
N TRP A 37 -5.66 1.28 -6.68
CA TRP A 37 -6.66 2.10 -6.01
C TRP A 37 -8.00 2.11 -6.75
N LEU A 38 -7.99 2.25 -8.08
CA LEU A 38 -9.21 2.21 -8.88
C LEU A 38 -9.93 0.86 -8.74
N CYS A 39 -9.20 -0.24 -8.82
CA CYS A 39 -9.75 -1.58 -8.63
C CYS A 39 -10.28 -1.77 -7.20
N TYR A 40 -9.54 -1.32 -6.19
CA TYR A 40 -9.95 -1.41 -4.80
C TYR A 40 -11.26 -0.66 -4.52
N PHE A 41 -11.32 0.60 -4.91
CA PHE A 41 -12.54 1.39 -4.72
C PHE A 41 -13.72 0.85 -5.54
N LYS A 42 -13.45 0.30 -6.74
CA LYS A 42 -14.50 -0.35 -7.52
C LYS A 42 -14.98 -1.64 -6.85
N ALA A 43 -14.08 -2.45 -6.30
CA ALA A 43 -14.43 -3.63 -5.53
C ALA A 43 -15.33 -3.28 -4.33
N LEU A 44 -15.00 -2.20 -3.60
CA LEU A 44 -15.80 -1.70 -2.48
C LEU A 44 -17.18 -1.18 -2.88
N GLN A 45 -17.32 -0.65 -4.10
CA GLN A 45 -18.62 -0.17 -4.59
C GLN A 45 -19.58 -1.31 -4.94
N VAL A 46 -19.06 -2.44 -5.40
CA VAL A 46 -19.86 -3.58 -5.92
C VAL A 46 -19.84 -4.80 -5.00
N GLY A 47 -19.04 -4.77 -3.94
CA GLY A 47 -18.88 -5.87 -3.00
C GLY A 47 -18.90 -5.45 -1.55
N ASP A 48 -18.88 -6.45 -0.66
CA ASP A 48 -18.82 -6.26 0.78
C ASP A 48 -17.36 -5.95 1.20
N VAL A 49 -17.17 -4.90 2.00
CA VAL A 49 -15.87 -4.49 2.58
C VAL A 49 -15.19 -5.65 3.30
N ASN A 50 -15.96 -6.48 4.03
CA ASN A 50 -15.43 -7.61 4.78
C ASN A 50 -14.90 -8.74 3.88
N LYS A 51 -15.32 -8.78 2.62
CA LYS A 51 -14.83 -9.75 1.61
C LYS A 51 -13.69 -9.15 0.79
N VAL A 52 -13.79 -7.87 0.43
CA VAL A 52 -12.80 -7.17 -0.41
C VAL A 52 -11.48 -6.95 0.34
N THR A 53 -11.56 -6.48 1.59
CA THR A 53 -10.36 -6.13 2.38
C THR A 53 -9.37 -7.30 2.57
N PRO A 54 -9.80 -8.55 2.86
CA PRO A 54 -8.88 -9.69 2.94
C PRO A 54 -8.09 -9.93 1.69
N ILE A 55 -8.79 -9.85 0.55
CA ILE A 55 -8.17 -10.11 -0.74
C ILE A 55 -7.16 -9.03 -1.08
N ASP A 56 -7.48 -7.77 -0.83
CA ASP A 56 -6.53 -6.68 -0.98
C ASP A 56 -5.29 -6.85 -0.08
N LYS A 57 -5.49 -7.25 1.18
CA LYS A 57 -4.37 -7.52 2.11
C LYS A 57 -3.53 -8.74 1.73
N SER A 58 -4.06 -9.68 0.94
CA SER A 58 -3.29 -10.80 0.40
C SER A 58 -2.17 -10.34 -0.54
N SER A 59 -2.19 -9.08 -1.01
CA SER A 59 -1.10 -8.45 -1.77
C SER A 59 0.25 -8.53 -1.05
N ILE A 60 0.28 -8.61 0.29
CA ILE A 60 1.51 -8.80 1.07
C ILE A 60 2.18 -10.13 0.69
N VAL A 61 1.40 -11.22 0.73
CA VAL A 61 1.87 -12.56 0.39
C VAL A 61 2.32 -12.60 -1.07
N LEU A 62 1.52 -12.00 -1.96
CA LEU A 62 1.85 -11.92 -3.38
C LEU A 62 3.15 -11.13 -3.62
N THR A 63 3.35 -10.01 -2.92
CA THR A 63 4.60 -9.23 -3.00
C THR A 63 5.81 -10.07 -2.57
N MET A 64 5.70 -10.85 -1.50
CA MET A 64 6.79 -11.72 -1.04
C MET A 64 7.12 -12.81 -2.08
N ILE A 65 6.10 -13.43 -2.69
CA ILE A 65 6.28 -14.41 -3.77
C ILE A 65 6.97 -13.75 -4.98
N LEU A 66 6.50 -12.56 -5.40
CA LEU A 66 7.10 -11.84 -6.52
C LEU A 66 8.54 -11.36 -6.22
N ALA A 67 8.84 -10.99 -4.97
CA ALA A 67 10.19 -10.65 -4.56
C ALA A 67 11.15 -11.84 -4.68
N PHE A 68 10.68 -13.03 -4.32
CA PHE A 68 11.42 -14.26 -4.53
C PHE A 68 11.69 -14.56 -6.03
N ILE A 69 10.67 -14.40 -6.89
CA ILE A 69 10.76 -14.74 -8.32
C ILE A 69 11.59 -13.70 -9.10
N PHE A 70 11.37 -12.40 -8.84
CA PHE A 70 11.91 -11.31 -9.66
C PHE A 70 13.10 -10.59 -9.07
N LEU A 71 13.34 -10.71 -7.76
CA LEU A 71 14.42 -10.00 -7.05
C LEU A 71 15.47 -10.96 -6.51
N ASP A 72 15.39 -12.26 -6.82
CA ASP A 72 16.28 -13.33 -6.33
C ASP A 72 16.43 -13.33 -4.78
N GLU A 73 15.39 -12.88 -4.06
CA GLU A 73 15.39 -12.87 -2.61
C GLU A 73 15.22 -14.29 -2.07
N LYS A 74 16.17 -14.76 -1.24
CA LYS A 74 16.11 -16.12 -0.68
C LYS A 74 15.00 -16.25 0.35
N ILE A 75 14.11 -17.23 0.16
CA ILE A 75 13.13 -17.65 1.15
C ILE A 75 13.76 -18.72 2.04
N THR A 76 13.98 -18.38 3.31
CA THR A 76 14.30 -19.37 4.35
C THR A 76 13.01 -19.98 4.91
N TRP A 77 13.08 -21.15 5.53
CA TRP A 77 11.93 -21.76 6.20
C TRP A 77 11.27 -20.83 7.22
N ILE A 78 12.08 -20.04 7.95
CA ILE A 78 11.59 -19.05 8.92
C ILE A 78 10.77 -17.96 8.22
N LYS A 79 11.25 -17.44 7.09
CA LYS A 79 10.50 -16.45 6.29
C LYS A 79 9.20 -17.02 5.72
N PHE A 80 9.22 -18.28 5.28
CA PHE A 80 8.01 -18.96 4.81
C PHE A 80 6.95 -19.08 5.92
N ILE A 81 7.36 -19.51 7.13
CA ILE A 81 6.46 -19.56 8.29
C ILE A 81 5.93 -18.17 8.64
N GLY A 82 6.78 -17.14 8.65
CA GLY A 82 6.39 -15.75 8.89
C GLY A 82 5.36 -15.26 7.88
N MET A 83 5.55 -15.58 6.59
CA MET A 83 4.60 -15.26 5.51
C MET A 83 3.23 -15.92 5.74
N CYS A 84 3.21 -17.21 6.06
CA CYS A 84 1.96 -17.93 6.38
C CYS A 84 1.26 -17.34 7.61
N ALA A 85 2.02 -17.01 8.66
CA ALA A 85 1.49 -16.38 9.87
C ALA A 85 0.84 -15.02 9.56
N ILE A 86 1.50 -14.17 8.76
CA ILE A 86 0.94 -12.88 8.35
C ILE A 86 -0.35 -13.07 7.54
N GLY A 87 -0.40 -14.03 6.62
CA GLY A 87 -1.60 -14.35 5.84
C GLY A 87 -2.77 -14.80 6.73
N ILE A 88 -2.51 -15.75 7.62
CA ILE A 88 -3.51 -16.27 8.58
C ILE A 88 -3.98 -15.17 9.54
N GLY A 89 -3.05 -14.41 10.13
CA GLY A 89 -3.37 -13.33 11.05
C GLY A 89 -4.20 -12.23 10.38
N THR A 90 -3.85 -11.85 9.14
CA THR A 90 -4.62 -10.89 8.34
C THR A 90 -6.04 -11.41 8.10
N TYR A 91 -6.19 -12.66 7.71
CA TYR A 91 -7.52 -13.28 7.53
C TYR A 91 -8.33 -13.30 8.82
N MET A 92 -7.70 -13.60 9.96
CA MET A 92 -8.38 -13.63 11.27
C MET A 92 -8.82 -12.25 11.75
N MET A 93 -8.11 -11.18 11.37
CA MET A 93 -8.46 -9.81 11.75
C MET A 93 -9.71 -9.30 11.07
N ILE A 94 -10.11 -9.90 9.96
CA ILE A 94 -11.30 -9.51 9.26
C ILE A 94 -12.50 -10.00 10.04
N THR A 95 -13.03 -9.11 10.86
CA THR A 95 -14.27 -9.34 11.61
C THR A 95 -15.45 -9.23 10.65
N LYS A 96 -16.29 -10.26 10.63
CA LYS A 96 -17.63 -10.12 10.07
C LYS A 96 -18.41 -9.15 10.96
N LYS A 97 -18.45 -7.84 10.62
CA LYS A 97 -19.62 -7.06 11.02
C LYS A 97 -20.77 -7.63 10.21
N GLU A 98 -21.81 -8.07 10.90
CA GLU A 98 -23.09 -8.41 10.28
C GLU A 98 -23.65 -7.11 9.68
N VAL A 99 -23.27 -6.84 8.45
CA VAL A 99 -23.96 -5.89 7.60
C VAL A 99 -24.94 -6.73 6.80
N GLU A 100 -26.22 -6.40 6.87
CA GLU A 100 -27.28 -7.01 6.09
C GLU A 100 -26.79 -7.27 4.66
N ILE A 101 -26.79 -8.54 4.30
CA ILE A 101 -26.29 -9.03 3.02
C ILE A 101 -27.28 -8.56 1.97
N LYS A 102 -26.99 -7.46 1.28
CA LYS A 102 -27.52 -7.31 -0.07
C LYS A 102 -26.85 -8.41 -0.90
N GLU A 103 -27.65 -9.40 -1.26
CA GLU A 103 -27.22 -10.45 -2.18
C GLU A 103 -26.82 -9.84 -3.51
N ALA A 104 -25.54 -9.48 -3.64
CA ALA A 104 -24.94 -9.20 -4.92
C ALA A 104 -24.42 -10.52 -5.49
N SER A 105 -25.25 -11.14 -6.29
CA SER A 105 -24.99 -12.39 -7.03
C SER A 105 -23.91 -12.27 -8.11
N ASP A 106 -23.11 -11.20 -8.10
CA ASP A 106 -22.17 -10.89 -9.16
C ASP A 106 -20.73 -10.97 -8.65
N ASN A 107 -19.96 -11.91 -9.17
CA ASN A 107 -18.56 -12.13 -8.81
C ASN A 107 -17.60 -11.01 -9.30
N ARG A 108 -18.10 -9.91 -9.85
CA ARG A 108 -17.30 -8.77 -10.31
C ARG A 108 -16.48 -8.12 -9.19
N TRP A 109 -17.00 -8.10 -7.95
CA TRP A 109 -16.25 -7.59 -6.81
C TRP A 109 -14.96 -8.38 -6.56
N LEU A 110 -15.01 -9.71 -6.71
CA LEU A 110 -13.86 -10.60 -6.53
C LEU A 110 -12.78 -10.32 -7.58
N PHE A 111 -13.19 -10.15 -8.84
CA PHE A 111 -12.29 -9.82 -9.94
C PHE A 111 -11.54 -8.50 -9.65
N TYR A 112 -12.26 -7.45 -9.26
CA TYR A 112 -11.63 -6.16 -8.93
C TYR A 112 -10.75 -6.26 -7.67
N ALA A 113 -11.14 -7.01 -6.65
CA ALA A 113 -10.34 -7.20 -5.43
C ALA A 113 -9.03 -7.94 -5.71
N VAL A 114 -9.07 -9.01 -6.51
CA VAL A 114 -7.87 -9.74 -6.93
C VAL A 114 -6.96 -8.85 -7.79
N LEU A 115 -7.54 -8.11 -8.72
CA LEU A 115 -6.78 -7.20 -9.58
C LEU A 115 -6.12 -6.08 -8.77
N SER A 116 -6.81 -5.56 -7.74
CA SER A 116 -6.22 -4.61 -6.78
C SER A 116 -5.01 -5.20 -6.08
N ALA A 117 -5.10 -6.43 -5.56
CA ALA A 117 -4.01 -7.10 -4.87
C ALA A 117 -2.80 -7.34 -5.79
N VAL A 118 -3.04 -7.71 -7.06
CA VAL A 118 -1.99 -7.87 -8.07
C VAL A 118 -1.28 -6.56 -8.34
N PHE A 119 -2.02 -5.48 -8.61
CA PHE A 119 -1.42 -4.17 -8.84
C PHE A 119 -0.73 -3.61 -7.60
N ALA A 120 -1.25 -3.84 -6.39
CA ALA A 120 -0.60 -3.43 -5.16
C ALA A 120 0.76 -4.13 -4.97
N SER A 121 0.84 -5.42 -5.28
CA SER A 121 2.11 -6.16 -5.21
C SER A 121 3.10 -5.69 -6.28
N LEU A 122 2.65 -5.48 -7.51
CA LEU A 122 3.47 -4.93 -8.60
C LEU A 122 4.02 -3.54 -8.26
N THR A 123 3.24 -2.70 -7.59
CA THR A 123 3.69 -1.37 -7.13
C THR A 123 4.99 -1.44 -6.34
N SER A 124 5.09 -2.37 -5.39
CA SER A 124 6.27 -2.53 -4.52
C SER A 124 7.47 -3.10 -5.28
N ILE A 125 7.25 -4.10 -6.12
CA ILE A 125 8.32 -4.75 -6.90
C ILE A 125 8.89 -3.80 -7.95
N LEU A 126 8.02 -3.20 -8.77
CA LEU A 126 8.44 -2.24 -9.79
C LEU A 126 9.08 -0.99 -9.16
N GLY A 127 8.54 -0.55 -8.02
CA GLY A 127 9.13 0.56 -7.26
C GLY A 127 10.53 0.23 -6.77
N LYS A 128 10.76 -0.97 -6.22
CA LYS A 128 12.09 -1.42 -5.78
C LYS A 128 13.09 -1.47 -6.93
N VAL A 129 12.70 -2.03 -8.07
CA VAL A 129 13.57 -2.06 -9.26
C VAL A 129 13.84 -0.64 -9.77
N GLY A 130 12.80 0.20 -9.82
CA GLY A 130 12.92 1.57 -10.33
C GLY A 130 13.81 2.49 -9.49
N ILE A 131 13.86 2.32 -8.16
CA ILE A 131 14.73 3.11 -7.27
C ILE A 131 16.16 2.55 -7.15
N SER A 132 16.44 1.41 -7.77
CA SER A 132 17.77 0.82 -7.78
C SER A 132 18.71 1.71 -8.59
N GLY A 133 19.80 2.21 -7.96
CA GLY A 133 20.79 3.04 -8.62
C GLY A 133 20.45 4.53 -8.75
N ILE A 134 19.34 5.00 -8.18
CA ILE A 134 19.00 6.42 -8.12
C ILE A 134 18.73 6.87 -6.68
N GLU A 135 18.74 8.17 -6.44
CA GLU A 135 18.42 8.72 -5.13
C GLU A 135 16.93 8.46 -4.80
N SER A 136 16.66 7.88 -3.62
CA SER A 136 15.34 7.37 -3.24
C SER A 136 14.25 8.45 -3.20
N ASN A 137 14.58 9.67 -2.73
CA ASN A 137 13.61 10.76 -2.68
C ASN A 137 13.21 11.22 -4.09
N LEU A 138 14.18 11.27 -5.02
CA LEU A 138 13.93 11.60 -6.41
C LEU A 138 13.04 10.53 -7.08
N GLY A 139 13.36 9.24 -6.88
CA GLY A 139 12.54 8.15 -7.37
C GLY A 139 11.10 8.19 -6.83
N THR A 140 10.95 8.48 -5.53
CA THR A 140 9.64 8.63 -4.89
C THR A 140 8.88 9.82 -5.46
N ALA A 141 9.54 10.96 -5.70
CA ALA A 141 8.92 12.15 -6.29
C ALA A 141 8.41 11.88 -7.71
N LEU A 142 9.26 11.32 -8.59
CA LEU A 142 8.91 11.00 -9.98
C LEU A 142 7.69 10.06 -10.06
N ARG A 143 7.72 8.99 -9.29
CA ARG A 143 6.61 8.05 -9.19
C ARG A 143 5.32 8.73 -8.70
N THR A 144 5.42 9.61 -7.70
CA THR A 144 4.27 10.33 -7.14
C THR A 144 3.66 11.30 -8.14
N ILE A 145 4.46 11.90 -9.05
CA ILE A 145 3.94 12.71 -10.16
C ILE A 145 3.01 11.87 -11.04
N VAL A 146 3.40 10.64 -11.37
CA VAL A 146 2.57 9.73 -12.17
C VAL A 146 1.26 9.42 -11.45
N VAL A 147 1.30 9.13 -10.14
CA VAL A 147 0.10 8.89 -9.32
C VAL A 147 -0.80 10.13 -9.29
N LEU A 148 -0.21 11.33 -9.18
CA LEU A 148 -0.95 12.59 -9.19
C LEU A 148 -1.67 12.82 -10.53
N ILE A 149 -0.97 12.59 -11.65
CA ILE A 149 -1.57 12.69 -12.99
C ILE A 149 -2.74 11.72 -13.11
N MET A 150 -2.57 10.46 -12.69
CA MET A 150 -3.66 9.48 -12.72
C MET A 150 -4.84 9.91 -11.86
N ALA A 151 -4.59 10.43 -10.65
CA ALA A 151 -5.65 10.91 -9.77
C ALA A 151 -6.48 12.03 -10.44
N TRP A 152 -5.82 12.99 -11.09
CA TRP A 152 -6.49 14.04 -11.83
C TRP A 152 -7.27 13.52 -13.04
N VAL A 153 -6.69 12.59 -13.81
CA VAL A 153 -7.41 11.93 -14.92
C VAL A 153 -8.71 11.30 -14.42
N VAL A 154 -8.66 10.59 -13.28
CA VAL A 154 -9.87 9.99 -12.68
C VAL A 154 -10.90 11.04 -12.29
N VAL A 155 -10.48 12.15 -11.67
CA VAL A 155 -11.37 13.27 -11.30
C VAL A 155 -12.06 13.86 -12.53
N PHE A 156 -11.30 14.09 -13.62
CA PHE A 156 -11.87 14.65 -14.87
C PHE A 156 -12.80 13.65 -15.56
N VAL A 157 -12.42 12.39 -15.68
CA VAL A 157 -13.26 11.34 -16.30
C VAL A 157 -14.56 11.15 -15.50
N SER A 158 -14.48 11.23 -14.17
CA SER A 158 -15.65 11.14 -13.28
C SER A 158 -16.49 12.41 -13.22
N LYS A 159 -16.05 13.50 -13.86
CA LYS A 159 -16.71 14.83 -13.85
C LYS A 159 -16.94 15.38 -12.44
N LYS A 160 -16.05 15.07 -11.49
CA LYS A 160 -16.16 15.43 -10.06
C LYS A 160 -15.35 16.67 -9.67
N GLN A 161 -14.71 17.34 -10.61
CA GLN A 161 -13.88 18.53 -10.35
C GLN A 161 -14.63 19.67 -9.68
N GLY A 162 -15.96 19.79 -9.92
CA GLY A 162 -16.80 20.80 -9.29
C GLY A 162 -17.00 20.62 -7.79
N GLU A 163 -16.95 19.37 -7.31
CA GLU A 163 -17.16 19.04 -5.89
C GLU A 163 -16.02 19.53 -4.99
N ILE A 164 -14.83 19.80 -5.55
CA ILE A 164 -13.68 20.31 -4.81
C ILE A 164 -13.99 21.63 -4.10
N LYS A 165 -14.82 22.47 -4.72
CA LYS A 165 -15.22 23.78 -4.16
C LYS A 165 -16.12 23.65 -2.93
N ASN A 166 -16.78 22.52 -2.75
CA ASN A 166 -17.73 22.26 -1.67
C ASN A 166 -17.06 21.68 -0.42
N ILE A 167 -15.73 21.46 -0.46
CA ILE A 167 -14.99 20.91 0.67
C ILE A 167 -14.83 22.00 1.75
N ASP A 168 -15.29 21.72 2.97
CA ASP A 168 -15.16 22.62 4.11
C ASP A 168 -13.72 22.76 4.59
N LYS A 169 -13.40 23.86 5.28
CA LYS A 169 -12.04 24.17 5.75
C LYS A 169 -11.46 23.11 6.69
N LYS A 170 -12.32 22.50 7.52
CA LYS A 170 -11.88 21.46 8.48
C LYS A 170 -11.45 20.20 7.72
N SER A 171 -12.23 19.76 6.73
CA SER A 171 -11.87 18.63 5.86
C SER A 171 -10.60 18.93 5.05
N TRP A 172 -10.42 20.15 4.54
CA TRP A 172 -9.16 20.56 3.91
C TRP A 172 -7.96 20.41 4.83
N LEU A 173 -8.06 20.85 6.08
CA LEU A 173 -6.98 20.70 7.06
C LEU A 173 -6.60 19.22 7.24
N PHE A 174 -7.58 18.34 7.43
CA PHE A 174 -7.31 16.91 7.63
C PHE A 174 -6.77 16.24 6.36
N ILE A 175 -7.22 16.63 5.17
CA ILE A 175 -6.68 16.15 3.89
C ILE A 175 -5.21 16.55 3.75
N CYS A 176 -4.86 17.81 4.06
CA CYS A 176 -3.48 18.29 4.01
C CYS A 176 -2.58 17.54 5.02
N LEU A 177 -3.01 17.38 6.27
CA LEU A 177 -2.27 16.63 7.29
C LEU A 177 -2.09 15.16 6.86
N SER A 178 -3.13 14.53 6.34
CA SER A 178 -3.06 13.17 5.79
C SER A 178 -2.09 13.08 4.63
N GLY A 179 -2.07 14.07 3.74
CA GLY A 179 -1.13 14.13 2.62
C GLY A 179 0.33 14.25 3.08
N ILE A 180 0.61 15.06 4.09
CA ILE A 180 1.96 15.23 4.67
C ILE A 180 2.42 13.92 5.32
N THR A 181 1.59 13.31 6.15
CA THR A 181 1.94 12.06 6.84
C THR A 181 2.12 10.90 5.86
N THR A 182 1.28 10.77 4.85
CA THR A 182 1.41 9.78 3.78
C THR A 182 2.69 10.00 2.99
N GLY A 183 3.00 11.25 2.65
CA GLY A 183 4.23 11.61 1.96
C GLY A 183 5.48 11.22 2.75
N SER A 184 5.53 11.57 4.03
CA SER A 184 6.64 11.19 4.91
C SER A 184 6.80 9.67 5.03
N SER A 185 5.68 8.95 5.18
CA SER A 185 5.67 7.49 5.21
C SER A 185 6.26 6.89 3.92
N TRP A 186 5.90 7.40 2.75
CA TRP A 186 6.41 6.89 1.48
C TRP A 186 7.89 7.15 1.27
N LEU A 187 8.42 8.31 1.73
CA LEU A 187 9.87 8.56 1.70
C LEU A 187 10.63 7.50 2.50
N CYS A 188 10.19 7.23 3.74
CA CYS A 188 10.79 6.19 4.57
C CYS A 188 10.64 4.79 3.95
N TYR A 189 9.45 4.47 3.43
CA TYR A 189 9.16 3.17 2.82
C TYR A 189 10.06 2.90 1.59
N TYR A 190 10.16 3.85 0.66
CA TYR A 190 10.98 3.65 -0.53
C TYR A 190 12.47 3.67 -0.21
N ARG A 191 12.90 4.45 0.80
CA ARG A 191 14.27 4.34 1.30
C ARG A 191 14.55 2.96 1.89
N ALA A 192 13.64 2.43 2.68
CA ALA A 192 13.75 1.07 3.22
C ALA A 192 13.77 0.01 2.10
N LEU A 193 12.90 0.14 1.08
CA LEU A 193 12.89 -0.75 -0.09
C LEU A 193 14.21 -0.69 -0.87
N GLN A 194 14.86 0.48 -0.94
CA GLN A 194 16.13 0.63 -1.64
C GLN A 194 17.24 -0.17 -0.96
N ILE A 195 17.31 -0.14 0.37
CA ILE A 195 18.42 -0.74 1.14
C ILE A 195 18.11 -2.15 1.67
N GLY A 196 16.84 -2.54 1.75
CA GLY A 196 16.41 -3.82 2.33
C GLY A 196 15.62 -4.70 1.37
N PRO A 197 15.46 -6.00 1.68
CA PRO A 197 14.68 -6.92 0.86
C PRO A 197 13.18 -6.56 0.92
N ALA A 198 12.49 -6.65 -0.22
CA ALA A 198 11.07 -6.34 -0.32
C ALA A 198 10.22 -7.31 0.51
N SER A 199 10.63 -8.58 0.58
CA SER A 199 9.99 -9.62 1.40
C SER A 199 9.96 -9.33 2.90
N VAL A 200 10.81 -8.42 3.37
CA VAL A 200 10.88 -7.97 4.78
C VAL A 200 10.25 -6.59 4.94
N VAL A 201 10.62 -5.64 4.08
CA VAL A 201 10.18 -4.24 4.20
C VAL A 201 8.65 -4.11 4.07
N VAL A 202 8.06 -4.82 3.09
CA VAL A 202 6.60 -4.71 2.85
C VAL A 202 5.77 -5.21 4.04
N PRO A 203 6.05 -6.37 4.65
CA PRO A 203 5.35 -6.78 5.87
C PRO A 203 5.56 -5.84 7.06
N ILE A 204 6.77 -5.29 7.25
CA ILE A 204 7.03 -4.33 8.34
C ILE A 204 6.19 -3.07 8.16
N ASP A 205 6.08 -2.53 6.95
CA ASP A 205 5.21 -1.38 6.66
C ASP A 205 3.75 -1.66 7.10
N LYS A 206 3.28 -2.90 6.95
CA LYS A 206 1.93 -3.30 7.36
C LYS A 206 1.73 -3.42 8.88
N LEU A 207 2.78 -3.35 9.70
CA LEU A 207 2.64 -3.21 11.16
C LEU A 207 1.97 -1.88 11.56
N SER A 208 1.85 -0.92 10.65
CA SER A 208 1.02 0.26 10.83
C SER A 208 -0.43 -0.07 11.24
N ILE A 209 -0.91 -1.28 10.91
CA ILE A 209 -2.21 -1.78 11.38
C ILE A 209 -2.30 -1.85 12.92
N VAL A 210 -1.19 -2.15 13.60
CA VAL A 210 -1.13 -2.19 15.07
C VAL A 210 -1.42 -0.79 15.64
N VAL A 211 -0.80 0.24 15.04
CA VAL A 211 -1.01 1.64 15.44
C VAL A 211 -2.45 2.07 15.17
N SER A 212 -2.98 1.71 13.99
CA SER A 212 -4.38 2.01 13.64
C SER A 212 -5.37 1.39 14.62
N ILE A 213 -5.14 0.13 15.00
CA ILE A 213 -6.00 -0.58 15.96
C ILE A 213 -5.87 0.01 17.37
N ALA A 214 -4.65 0.33 17.81
CA ALA A 214 -4.44 1.00 19.08
C ALA A 214 -5.19 2.35 19.10
N PHE A 215 -5.11 3.12 18.04
CA PHE A 215 -5.85 4.39 17.90
C PHE A 215 -7.37 4.15 17.97
N SER A 216 -7.90 3.18 17.20
CA SER A 216 -9.33 2.83 17.23
C SER A 216 -9.78 2.42 18.63
N TYR A 217 -8.97 1.64 19.34
CA TYR A 217 -9.30 1.20 20.70
C TYR A 217 -9.30 2.35 21.72
N PHE A 218 -8.23 3.16 21.74
CA PHE A 218 -8.07 4.22 22.76
C PHE A 218 -8.87 5.49 22.45
N ILE A 219 -8.92 5.91 21.18
CA ILE A 219 -9.52 7.20 20.77
C ILE A 219 -10.97 7.01 20.34
N LEU A 220 -11.26 6.02 19.45
CA LEU A 220 -12.61 5.75 18.96
C LEU A 220 -13.40 4.83 19.90
N LYS A 221 -12.76 4.28 20.95
CA LYS A 221 -13.37 3.35 21.92
C LYS A 221 -14.01 2.11 21.28
N GLU A 222 -13.47 1.70 20.13
CA GLU A 222 -13.95 0.50 19.45
C GLU A 222 -13.44 -0.75 20.17
N LYS A 223 -14.34 -1.71 20.42
CA LYS A 223 -13.99 -2.97 21.09
C LYS A 223 -13.39 -3.95 20.09
N LEU A 224 -12.18 -4.41 20.37
CA LEU A 224 -11.57 -5.52 19.62
C LEU A 224 -12.23 -6.84 19.99
N THR A 225 -12.55 -7.66 18.99
CA THR A 225 -12.94 -9.04 19.25
C THR A 225 -11.72 -9.88 19.63
N LYS A 226 -11.92 -10.95 20.43
CA LYS A 226 -10.83 -11.90 20.78
C LYS A 226 -10.13 -12.45 19.53
N LYS A 227 -10.90 -12.70 18.46
CA LYS A 227 -10.39 -13.19 17.18
C LYS A 227 -9.47 -12.17 16.50
N SER A 228 -9.88 -10.89 16.46
CA SER A 228 -9.06 -9.81 15.87
C SER A 228 -7.79 -9.57 16.67
N PHE A 229 -7.85 -9.66 18.00
CA PHE A 229 -6.66 -9.53 18.85
C PHE A 229 -5.66 -10.67 18.61
N LEU A 230 -6.15 -11.91 18.50
CA LEU A 230 -5.29 -13.06 18.17
C LEU A 230 -4.69 -12.93 16.77
N GLY A 231 -5.47 -12.50 15.78
CA GLY A 231 -4.98 -12.23 14.42
C GLY A 231 -3.88 -11.17 14.40
N LEU A 232 -4.05 -10.09 15.18
CA LEU A 232 -3.03 -9.06 15.33
C LEU A 232 -1.72 -9.61 15.92
N ALA A 233 -1.82 -10.40 17.01
CA ALA A 233 -0.66 -11.02 17.63
C ALA A 233 0.10 -11.93 16.64
N ILE A 234 -0.62 -12.72 15.84
CA ILE A 234 -0.04 -13.58 14.81
C ILE A 234 0.66 -12.77 13.73
N ILE A 235 0.09 -11.63 13.27
CA ILE A 235 0.75 -10.73 12.30
C ILE A 235 2.05 -10.19 12.88
N VAL A 236 2.04 -9.70 14.11
CA VAL A 236 3.24 -9.17 14.77
C VAL A 236 4.34 -10.24 14.87
N ILE A 237 3.99 -11.42 15.37
CA ILE A 237 4.94 -12.54 15.49
C ILE A 237 5.46 -12.94 14.10
N GLY A 238 4.58 -13.10 13.12
CA GLY A 238 4.96 -13.43 11.74
C GLY A 238 5.92 -12.41 11.15
N THR A 239 5.69 -11.11 11.38
CA THR A 239 6.58 -10.04 10.90
C THR A 239 7.94 -10.08 11.63
N LEU A 240 7.97 -10.33 12.93
CA LEU A 240 9.22 -10.47 13.69
C LEU A 240 10.03 -11.68 13.21
N LEU A 241 9.40 -12.78 12.84
CA LEU A 241 10.08 -13.94 12.25
C LEU A 241 10.81 -13.59 10.94
N LEU A 242 10.31 -12.63 10.16
CA LEU A 242 10.98 -12.19 8.92
C LEU A 242 12.29 -11.43 9.17
N LEU A 243 12.49 -10.91 10.38
CA LEU A 243 13.72 -10.21 10.79
C LEU A 243 14.82 -11.18 11.25
N VAL A 244 14.48 -12.42 11.53
CA VAL A 244 15.45 -13.45 11.90
C VAL A 244 16.26 -13.82 10.65
N LYS A 245 17.58 -13.72 10.76
CA LYS A 245 18.52 -14.03 9.67
C LYS A 245 18.63 -15.53 9.41
#